data_db71bbf09e2625cff9db9de134a9680b
#
_entry.id   db71bbf09e2625cff9db9de134a9680b
#
_cell.length_a   1.000
_cell.length_b   1.000
_cell.length_c   1.000
_cell.angle_alpha   90.00
_cell.angle_beta   90.00
_cell.angle_gamma   90.00
#
_symmetry.space_group_name_H-M   'P 1'
#
loop_
_entity.id
_entity.type
_entity.pdbx_description
1 polymer ?
#
loop_
_entity_poly.entity_id
_entity_poly.type
_entity_poly.pdbx_seq_one_letter_code
_entity_poly.pdbx_strand_id
1 'polypeptide(L)'
;ELAGKEATFKCKIHEVKETIKPELDDEFAKDVSEFDTLEELKKDLTEKMAAEKKDQADSKMENDLLEQAVKNMTVEIPTVMFENKAQDMVEEFGYRLQTQGMNMDMYMKYTGTTPEALTAQFMPQAEAQVRTTLLLEKIAEVENIEITEEDINGEYDRMVKDYGMELDKVKSIVP
;
A
#
# COMPACT_ATOMS: atom_id res chain seq x y z
N GLU A 1 20.00 35.91 23.72
CA GLU A 1 20.22 37.32 24.09
C GLU A 1 18.94 38.13 24.32
N LEU A 2 17.77 37.66 23.93
CA LEU A 2 16.46 38.34 24.07
C LEU A 2 15.58 37.74 25.14
N ALA A 3 15.99 36.68 25.80
CA ALA A 3 15.21 36.05 26.88
C ALA A 3 15.03 37.03 28.06
N GLY A 4 13.75 37.30 28.41
CA GLY A 4 13.39 38.19 29.52
C GLY A 4 13.35 39.68 29.20
N LYS A 5 13.52 40.10 27.93
CA LYS A 5 13.36 41.48 27.50
C LYS A 5 11.98 41.72 26.88
N GLU A 6 11.37 42.87 27.19
CA GLU A 6 10.13 43.29 26.53
C GLU A 6 10.43 43.60 25.05
N ALA A 7 9.65 43.01 24.13
CA ALA A 7 9.73 43.27 22.70
C ALA A 7 8.35 43.71 22.18
N THR A 8 8.33 44.82 21.46
CA THR A 8 7.10 45.33 20.85
C THR A 8 7.14 45.07 19.35
N PHE A 9 6.14 44.31 18.85
CA PHE A 9 5.99 44.03 17.43
C PHE A 9 4.86 44.90 16.84
N LYS A 10 5.16 45.66 15.79
CA LYS A 10 4.15 46.38 15.00
C LYS A 10 3.76 45.51 13.82
N CYS A 11 2.60 44.87 13.88
CA CYS A 11 2.06 44.06 12.81
C CYS A 11 1.04 44.84 12.02
N LYS A 12 1.16 44.87 10.69
CA LYS A 12 0.16 45.39 9.78
C LYS A 12 -0.57 44.21 9.14
N ILE A 13 -1.85 44.07 9.43
CA ILE A 13 -2.69 43.05 8.78
C ILE A 13 -2.99 43.53 7.37
N HIS A 14 -2.59 42.77 6.35
CA HIS A 14 -2.79 43.09 4.94
C HIS A 14 -4.08 42.51 4.39
N GLU A 15 -4.48 41.35 4.90
CA GLU A 15 -5.64 40.62 4.41
C GLU A 15 -6.19 39.72 5.54
N VAL A 16 -7.49 39.69 5.69
CA VAL A 16 -8.20 38.73 6.53
C VAL A 16 -9.08 37.89 5.61
N LYS A 17 -8.82 36.54 5.59
CA LYS A 17 -9.57 35.58 4.77
C LYS A 17 -10.46 34.75 5.69
N GLU A 18 -11.72 34.67 5.32
CA GLU A 18 -12.67 33.75 5.94
C GLU A 18 -12.94 32.59 4.97
N THR A 19 -12.89 31.36 5.47
CA THR A 19 -13.27 30.20 4.68
C THR A 19 -14.76 29.97 4.84
N ILE A 20 -15.52 30.32 3.80
CA ILE A 20 -16.93 30.01 3.73
C ILE A 20 -17.10 28.61 3.20
N LYS A 21 -17.76 27.74 3.98
CA LYS A 21 -18.13 26.39 3.53
C LYS A 21 -19.45 26.50 2.76
N PRO A 22 -19.53 25.86 1.55
CA PRO A 22 -20.82 25.83 0.84
C PRO A 22 -21.86 25.02 1.63
N GLU A 23 -23.11 25.29 1.38
CA GLU A 23 -24.21 24.46 1.89
C GLU A 23 -24.17 23.09 1.24
N LEU A 24 -24.54 22.03 2.00
CA LEU A 24 -24.58 20.66 1.49
C LEU A 24 -25.96 20.43 0.86
N ASP A 25 -26.06 20.80 -0.40
CA ASP A 25 -27.26 20.68 -1.23
C ASP A 25 -26.96 20.03 -2.58
N ASP A 26 -27.92 20.02 -3.49
CA ASP A 26 -27.78 19.44 -4.81
C ASP A 26 -26.84 20.24 -5.71
N GLU A 27 -26.67 21.54 -5.51
CA GLU A 27 -25.69 22.36 -6.21
C GLU A 27 -24.27 21.94 -5.81
N PHE A 28 -24.05 21.74 -4.51
CA PHE A 28 -22.79 21.22 -4.03
C PHE A 28 -22.45 19.85 -4.66
N ALA A 29 -23.43 18.94 -4.76
CA ALA A 29 -23.20 17.62 -5.35
C ALA A 29 -22.75 17.71 -6.83
N LYS A 30 -23.35 18.62 -7.60
CA LYS A 30 -22.97 18.87 -9.01
C LYS A 30 -21.59 19.50 -9.15
N ASP A 31 -21.20 20.36 -8.22
CA ASP A 31 -19.92 21.06 -8.26
C ASP A 31 -18.74 20.13 -7.94
N VAL A 32 -18.93 19.12 -7.07
CA VAL A 32 -17.86 18.26 -6.56
C VAL A 32 -17.87 16.85 -7.13
N SER A 33 -18.90 16.47 -7.90
CA SER A 33 -19.09 15.10 -8.39
C SER A 33 -19.86 15.07 -9.72
N GLU A 34 -20.05 13.85 -10.25
CA GLU A 34 -20.85 13.59 -11.45
C GLU A 34 -22.35 13.39 -11.15
N PHE A 35 -22.77 13.52 -9.87
CA PHE A 35 -24.15 13.29 -9.45
C PHE A 35 -24.97 14.57 -9.46
N ASP A 36 -26.25 14.44 -9.80
CA ASP A 36 -27.19 15.56 -9.86
C ASP A 36 -27.78 15.92 -8.49
N THR A 37 -27.77 14.98 -7.55
CA THR A 37 -28.34 15.17 -6.22
C THR A 37 -27.40 14.79 -5.09
N LEU A 38 -27.55 15.44 -3.95
CA LEU A 38 -26.79 15.12 -2.75
C LEU A 38 -27.09 13.71 -2.22
N GLU A 39 -28.30 13.19 -2.47
CA GLU A 39 -28.69 11.84 -2.07
C GLU A 39 -27.93 10.79 -2.88
N GLU A 40 -27.79 10.96 -4.19
CA GLU A 40 -27.01 10.08 -5.06
C GLU A 40 -25.52 10.09 -4.66
N LEU A 41 -24.95 11.27 -4.42
CA LEU A 41 -23.57 11.39 -3.94
C LEU A 41 -23.36 10.67 -2.61
N LYS A 42 -24.28 10.84 -1.65
CA LYS A 42 -24.20 10.15 -0.35
C LYS A 42 -24.32 8.64 -0.49
N LYS A 43 -25.19 8.17 -1.37
CA LYS A 43 -25.36 6.74 -1.64
C LYS A 43 -24.09 6.13 -2.22
N ASP A 44 -23.53 6.76 -3.27
CA ASP A 44 -22.28 6.31 -3.90
C ASP A 44 -21.12 6.29 -2.90
N LEU A 45 -20.95 7.37 -2.11
CA LEU A 45 -19.92 7.42 -1.08
C LEU A 45 -20.12 6.34 -0.01
N THR A 46 -21.37 6.07 0.37
CA THR A 46 -21.67 5.01 1.35
C THR A 46 -21.32 3.63 0.81
N GLU A 47 -21.65 3.35 -0.44
CA GLU A 47 -21.34 2.08 -1.11
C GLU A 47 -19.83 1.91 -1.27
N LYS A 48 -19.12 2.93 -1.71
CA LYS A 48 -17.65 2.93 -1.84
C LYS A 48 -16.96 2.71 -0.49
N MET A 49 -17.38 3.45 0.54
CA MET A 49 -16.82 3.29 1.89
C MET A 49 -17.16 1.92 2.50
N ALA A 50 -18.32 1.36 2.20
CA ALA A 50 -18.68 0.01 2.67
C ALA A 50 -17.82 -1.06 1.98
N ALA A 51 -17.60 -0.94 0.67
CA ALA A 51 -16.72 -1.82 -0.08
C ALA A 51 -15.28 -1.74 0.43
N GLU A 52 -14.74 -0.53 0.57
CA GLU A 52 -13.38 -0.33 1.09
C GLU A 52 -13.20 -0.89 2.51
N LYS A 53 -14.17 -0.66 3.40
CA LYS A 53 -14.11 -1.23 4.75
C LYS A 53 -14.20 -2.74 4.77
N LYS A 54 -14.97 -3.32 3.85
CA LYS A 54 -15.03 -4.76 3.70
C LYS A 54 -13.68 -5.31 3.25
N ASP A 55 -13.08 -4.73 2.22
CA ASP A 55 -11.77 -5.17 1.71
C ASP A 55 -10.68 -5.04 2.77
N GLN A 56 -10.70 -3.96 3.56
CA GLN A 56 -9.80 -3.79 4.71
C GLN A 56 -10.01 -4.86 5.79
N ALA A 57 -11.28 -5.20 6.08
CA ALA A 57 -11.59 -6.23 7.07
C ALA A 57 -11.18 -7.62 6.59
N ASP A 58 -11.43 -7.95 5.33
CA ASP A 58 -11.05 -9.22 4.70
C ASP A 58 -9.52 -9.36 4.69
N SER A 59 -8.79 -8.32 4.22
CA SER A 59 -7.32 -8.29 4.24
C SER A 59 -6.74 -8.43 5.65
N LYS A 60 -7.37 -7.78 6.63
CA LYS A 60 -6.94 -7.92 8.03
C LYS A 60 -7.15 -9.35 8.53
N MET A 61 -8.29 -9.94 8.25
CA MET A 61 -8.60 -11.32 8.64
C MET A 61 -7.60 -12.30 8.01
N GLU A 62 -7.29 -12.16 6.74
CA GLU A 62 -6.30 -12.98 6.04
C GLU A 62 -4.91 -12.85 6.68
N ASN A 63 -4.47 -11.63 6.96
CA ASN A 63 -3.18 -11.39 7.62
C ASN A 63 -3.15 -11.98 9.04
N ASP A 64 -4.22 -11.83 9.82
CA ASP A 64 -4.31 -12.40 11.16
C ASP A 64 -4.28 -13.94 11.13
N LEU A 65 -4.91 -14.56 10.13
CA LEU A 65 -4.86 -16.02 9.92
C LEU A 65 -3.44 -16.49 9.55
N LEU A 66 -2.79 -15.81 8.60
CA LEU A 66 -1.41 -16.12 8.20
C LEU A 66 -0.45 -15.98 9.38
N GLU A 67 -0.58 -14.91 10.17
CA GLU A 67 0.26 -14.70 11.35
C GLU A 67 0.10 -15.83 12.38
N GLN A 68 -1.13 -16.28 12.62
CA GLN A 68 -1.40 -17.40 13.52
C GLN A 68 -0.83 -18.71 12.96
N ALA A 69 -0.97 -18.95 11.67
CA ALA A 69 -0.43 -20.14 11.03
C ALA A 69 1.10 -20.17 11.07
N VAL A 70 1.76 -19.03 10.80
CA VAL A 70 3.21 -18.89 10.92
C VAL A 70 3.69 -19.14 12.36
N LYS A 71 2.96 -18.68 13.38
CA LYS A 71 3.31 -18.95 14.79
C LYS A 71 3.28 -20.44 15.15
N ASN A 72 2.45 -21.22 14.48
CA ASN A 72 2.35 -22.67 14.68
C ASN A 72 3.35 -23.46 13.83
N MET A 73 4.06 -22.80 12.90
CA MET A 73 5.03 -23.47 12.03
C MET A 73 6.31 -23.80 12.78
N THR A 74 6.79 -25.03 12.63
CA THR A 74 8.10 -25.46 13.12
C THR A 74 9.01 -25.74 11.92
N VAL A 75 10.00 -24.88 11.70
CA VAL A 75 10.93 -24.98 10.58
C VAL A 75 12.26 -24.32 10.92
N GLU A 76 13.35 -24.89 10.46
CA GLU A 76 14.67 -24.27 10.48
C GLU A 76 14.93 -23.62 9.12
N ILE A 77 15.02 -22.31 9.10
CA ILE A 77 15.21 -21.51 7.88
C ILE A 77 16.64 -20.95 7.90
N PRO A 78 17.47 -21.23 6.88
CA PRO A 78 18.80 -20.66 6.78
C PRO A 78 18.76 -19.14 6.70
N THR A 79 19.63 -18.45 7.46
CA THR A 79 19.68 -16.98 7.52
C THR A 79 19.86 -16.33 6.14
N VAL A 80 20.58 -17.00 5.24
CA VAL A 80 20.81 -16.53 3.86
C VAL A 80 19.49 -16.30 3.09
N MET A 81 18.41 -17.05 3.39
CA MET A 81 17.12 -16.83 2.74
C MET A 81 16.51 -15.47 3.14
N PHE A 82 16.66 -15.10 4.39
CA PHE A 82 16.20 -13.80 4.88
C PHE A 82 17.03 -12.65 4.32
N GLU A 83 18.36 -12.84 4.29
CA GLU A 83 19.31 -11.88 3.73
C GLU A 83 19.04 -11.60 2.25
N ASN A 84 18.87 -12.65 1.45
CA ASN A 84 18.53 -12.52 0.04
C ASN A 84 17.19 -11.79 -0.14
N LYS A 85 16.16 -12.18 0.61
CA LYS A 85 14.86 -11.50 0.53
C LYS A 85 14.94 -10.04 0.95
N ALA A 86 15.70 -9.71 1.98
CA ALA A 86 15.92 -8.33 2.39
C ALA A 86 16.63 -7.53 1.29
N GLN A 87 17.56 -8.13 0.57
CA GLN A 87 18.23 -7.49 -0.56
C GLN A 87 17.28 -7.26 -1.73
N ASP A 88 16.46 -8.26 -2.09
CA ASP A 88 15.40 -8.10 -3.10
C ASP A 88 14.48 -6.92 -2.76
N MET A 89 14.09 -6.80 -1.49
CA MET A 89 13.24 -5.70 -1.03
C MET A 89 13.91 -4.32 -1.13
N VAL A 90 15.23 -4.25 -0.92
CA VAL A 90 16.01 -3.03 -1.14
C VAL A 90 16.04 -2.67 -2.64
N GLU A 91 16.18 -3.65 -3.52
CA GLU A 91 16.13 -3.44 -4.97
C GLU A 91 14.75 -2.94 -5.42
N GLU A 92 13.68 -3.60 -4.97
CA GLU A 92 12.30 -3.16 -5.23
C GLU A 92 12.03 -1.74 -4.73
N PHE A 93 12.58 -1.39 -3.57
CA PHE A 93 12.52 -0.04 -3.03
C PHE A 93 13.23 0.95 -3.95
N GLY A 94 14.40 0.57 -4.49
CA GLY A 94 15.13 1.37 -5.48
C GLY A 94 14.32 1.62 -6.75
N TYR A 95 13.63 0.62 -7.28
CA TYR A 95 12.73 0.79 -8.43
C TYR A 95 11.56 1.75 -8.12
N ARG A 96 10.96 1.63 -6.95
CA ARG A 96 9.90 2.57 -6.52
C ARG A 96 10.39 4.00 -6.40
N LEU A 97 11.58 4.23 -5.90
CA LEU A 97 12.19 5.56 -5.87
C LEU A 97 12.38 6.13 -7.28
N GLN A 98 12.81 5.30 -8.24
CA GLN A 98 12.99 5.72 -9.63
C GLN A 98 11.67 6.17 -10.27
N THR A 99 10.55 5.48 -10.01
CA THR A 99 9.24 5.90 -10.51
C THR A 99 8.78 7.24 -9.93
N GLN A 100 9.32 7.65 -8.78
CA GLN A 100 9.07 8.94 -8.14
C GLN A 100 10.12 10.00 -8.50
N GLY A 101 11.01 9.70 -9.45
CA GLY A 101 12.06 10.61 -9.90
C GLY A 101 13.24 10.75 -8.94
N MET A 102 13.39 9.83 -7.99
CA MET A 102 14.50 9.77 -7.03
C MET A 102 15.32 8.49 -7.28
N ASN A 103 16.62 8.54 -7.05
CA ASN A 103 17.45 7.33 -7.04
C ASN A 103 17.93 6.99 -5.62
N MET A 104 18.46 5.78 -5.47
CA MET A 104 18.91 5.25 -4.17
C MET A 104 20.02 6.12 -3.54
N ASP A 105 20.98 6.63 -4.36
CA ASP A 105 22.06 7.47 -3.87
C ASP A 105 21.54 8.80 -3.31
N MET A 106 20.57 9.41 -3.98
CA MET A 106 19.92 10.62 -3.50
C MET A 106 19.16 10.36 -2.19
N TYR A 107 18.42 9.26 -2.13
CA TYR A 107 17.70 8.86 -0.92
C TYR A 107 18.66 8.70 0.26
N MET A 108 19.72 7.91 0.10
CA MET A 108 20.72 7.69 1.15
C MET A 108 21.41 9.00 1.59
N LYS A 109 21.69 9.87 0.64
CA LYS A 109 22.29 11.18 0.93
C LYS A 109 21.36 12.11 1.73
N TYR A 110 20.05 12.09 1.43
CA TYR A 110 19.07 12.90 2.16
C TYR A 110 18.76 12.35 3.55
N THR A 111 18.68 11.03 3.68
CA THR A 111 18.31 10.37 4.95
C THR A 111 19.51 10.09 5.85
N GLY A 112 20.73 10.12 5.30
CA GLY A 112 21.93 9.69 6.01
C GLY A 112 22.00 8.18 6.26
N THR A 113 21.17 7.39 5.57
CA THR A 113 21.10 5.92 5.73
C THR A 113 22.17 5.24 4.87
N THR A 114 22.79 4.17 5.39
CA THR A 114 23.71 3.35 4.63
C THR A 114 22.99 2.16 3.98
N PRO A 115 23.56 1.52 2.93
CA PRO A 115 22.96 0.30 2.35
C PRO A 115 22.72 -0.81 3.38
N GLU A 116 23.67 -1.00 4.29
CA GLU A 116 23.59 -2.01 5.35
C GLU A 116 22.46 -1.69 6.35
N ALA A 117 22.32 -0.42 6.73
CA ALA A 117 21.25 0.03 7.61
C ALA A 117 19.87 -0.13 6.94
N LEU A 118 19.79 0.14 5.64
CA LEU A 118 18.57 -0.05 4.87
C LEU A 118 18.20 -1.54 4.78
N THR A 119 19.14 -2.42 4.47
CA THR A 119 18.93 -3.87 4.47
C THR A 119 18.47 -4.36 5.85
N ALA A 120 19.12 -3.90 6.92
CA ALA A 120 18.72 -4.24 8.29
C ALA A 120 17.30 -3.77 8.64
N GLN A 121 16.85 -2.65 8.07
CA GLN A 121 15.49 -2.16 8.24
C GLN A 121 14.44 -3.05 7.58
N PHE A 122 14.77 -3.67 6.44
CA PHE A 122 13.87 -4.59 5.74
C PHE A 122 13.92 -6.02 6.31
N MET A 123 14.95 -6.38 7.09
CA MET A 123 15.14 -7.74 7.61
C MET A 123 13.90 -8.31 8.33
N PRO A 124 13.22 -7.60 9.26
CA PRO A 124 12.04 -8.15 9.93
C PRO A 124 10.89 -8.47 8.96
N GLN A 125 10.71 -7.63 7.95
CA GLN A 125 9.68 -7.84 6.93
C GLN A 125 10.07 -8.99 5.98
N ALA A 126 11.34 -9.10 5.63
CA ALA A 126 11.88 -10.22 4.84
C ALA A 126 11.68 -11.56 5.56
N GLU A 127 11.98 -11.62 6.85
CA GLU A 127 11.74 -12.82 7.68
C GLU A 127 10.26 -13.24 7.67
N ALA A 128 9.36 -12.26 7.86
CA ALA A 128 7.92 -12.52 7.83
C ALA A 128 7.47 -13.06 6.46
N GLN A 129 7.93 -12.45 5.36
CA GLN A 129 7.58 -12.89 4.02
C GLN A 129 8.11 -14.28 3.70
N VAL A 130 9.38 -14.57 4.00
CA VAL A 130 9.96 -15.91 3.76
C VAL A 130 9.19 -16.98 4.54
N ARG A 131 8.88 -16.73 5.82
CA ARG A 131 8.09 -17.67 6.63
C ARG A 131 6.70 -17.91 6.05
N THR A 132 6.02 -16.85 5.63
CA THR A 132 4.69 -16.94 5.01
C THR A 132 4.74 -17.71 3.69
N THR A 133 5.73 -17.44 2.84
CA THR A 133 5.89 -18.16 1.57
C THR A 133 6.10 -19.65 1.80
N LEU A 134 7.06 -20.02 2.66
CA LEU A 134 7.32 -21.43 2.97
C LEU A 134 6.12 -22.16 3.61
N LEU A 135 5.36 -21.44 4.44
CA LEU A 135 4.12 -21.95 5.02
C LEU A 135 3.09 -22.26 3.93
N LEU A 136 2.83 -21.28 3.04
CA LEU A 136 1.83 -21.42 1.97
C LEU A 136 2.24 -22.51 0.97
N GLU A 137 3.52 -22.58 0.59
CA GLU A 137 4.04 -23.65 -0.25
C GLU A 137 3.81 -25.03 0.39
N LYS A 138 4.07 -25.14 1.69
CA LYS A 138 3.86 -26.41 2.40
C LYS A 138 2.38 -26.77 2.55
N ILE A 139 1.50 -25.81 2.78
CA ILE A 139 0.04 -26.03 2.80
C ILE A 139 -0.42 -26.50 1.43
N ALA A 140 0.00 -25.82 0.35
CA ALA A 140 -0.37 -26.18 -1.02
C ALA A 140 0.06 -27.63 -1.36
N GLU A 141 1.26 -28.03 -0.94
CA GLU A 141 1.76 -29.40 -1.11
C GLU A 141 0.92 -30.41 -0.31
N VAL A 142 0.67 -30.16 0.98
CA VAL A 142 -0.02 -31.10 1.88
C VAL A 142 -1.50 -31.25 1.51
N GLU A 143 -2.16 -30.15 1.19
CA GLU A 143 -3.57 -30.11 0.78
C GLU A 143 -3.74 -30.48 -0.70
N ASN A 144 -2.65 -30.72 -1.42
CA ASN A 144 -2.65 -31.04 -2.87
C ASN A 144 -3.51 -30.06 -3.68
N ILE A 145 -3.24 -28.75 -3.47
CA ILE A 145 -3.97 -27.69 -4.17
C ILE A 145 -3.49 -27.64 -5.62
N GLU A 146 -4.37 -28.01 -6.52
CA GLU A 146 -4.14 -27.94 -7.97
C GLU A 146 -4.71 -26.64 -8.53
N ILE A 147 -3.91 -25.93 -9.32
CA ILE A 147 -4.36 -24.73 -10.04
C ILE A 147 -5.04 -25.17 -11.33
N THR A 148 -6.27 -24.73 -11.53
CA THR A 148 -7.04 -25.01 -12.73
C THR A 148 -6.90 -23.90 -13.77
N GLU A 149 -7.24 -24.19 -15.04
CA GLU A 149 -7.32 -23.13 -16.06
C GLU A 149 -8.35 -22.05 -15.72
N GLU A 150 -9.38 -22.40 -14.95
CA GLU A 150 -10.41 -21.45 -14.50
C GLU A 150 -9.84 -20.47 -13.48
N ASP A 151 -8.99 -20.93 -12.56
CA ASP A 151 -8.29 -20.07 -11.58
C ASP A 151 -7.36 -19.09 -12.29
N ILE A 152 -6.59 -19.56 -13.27
CA ILE A 152 -5.69 -18.73 -14.07
C ILE A 152 -6.47 -17.65 -14.84
N ASN A 153 -7.56 -18.04 -15.51
CA ASN A 153 -8.38 -17.09 -16.24
C ASN A 153 -9.06 -16.08 -15.30
N GLY A 154 -9.51 -16.52 -14.11
CA GLY A 154 -10.06 -15.64 -13.10
C GLY A 154 -9.06 -14.56 -12.63
N GLU A 155 -7.78 -14.93 -12.49
CA GLU A 155 -6.74 -13.96 -12.12
C GLU A 155 -6.40 -13.01 -13.28
N TYR A 156 -6.41 -13.49 -14.53
CA TYR A 156 -6.30 -12.60 -15.68
C TYR A 156 -7.44 -11.58 -15.77
N ASP A 157 -8.68 -12.01 -15.54
CA ASP A 157 -9.85 -11.12 -15.54
C ASP A 157 -9.75 -10.07 -14.42
N ARG A 158 -9.24 -10.46 -13.27
CA ARG A 158 -8.95 -9.54 -12.16
C ARG A 158 -7.90 -8.50 -12.54
N MET A 159 -6.78 -8.94 -13.14
CA MET A 159 -5.73 -8.03 -13.61
C MET A 159 -6.24 -7.05 -14.67
N VAL A 160 -7.06 -7.54 -15.62
CA VAL A 160 -7.74 -6.69 -16.63
C VAL A 160 -8.55 -5.59 -15.95
N LYS A 161 -9.31 -5.94 -14.93
CA LYS A 161 -10.15 -4.99 -14.19
C LYS A 161 -9.34 -3.99 -13.37
N ASP A 162 -8.32 -4.47 -12.66
CA ASP A 162 -7.53 -3.66 -11.73
C ASP A 162 -6.59 -2.69 -12.46
N TYR A 163 -6.02 -3.11 -13.59
CA TYR A 163 -5.07 -2.31 -14.38
C TYR A 163 -5.67 -1.66 -15.63
N GLY A 164 -6.93 -1.94 -15.95
CA GLY A 164 -7.58 -1.40 -17.15
C GLY A 164 -6.90 -1.80 -18.46
N MET A 165 -6.23 -2.96 -18.50
CA MET A 165 -5.51 -3.47 -19.66
C MET A 165 -6.35 -4.49 -20.43
N GLU A 166 -6.06 -4.66 -21.73
CA GLU A 166 -6.66 -5.73 -22.51
C GLU A 166 -6.09 -7.11 -22.12
N LEU A 167 -6.91 -8.15 -22.17
CA LEU A 167 -6.57 -9.51 -21.78
C LEU A 167 -5.33 -10.05 -22.50
N ASP A 168 -5.23 -9.81 -23.81
CA ASP A 168 -4.08 -10.27 -24.61
C ASP A 168 -2.76 -9.62 -24.15
N LYS A 169 -2.85 -8.37 -23.70
CA LYS A 169 -1.69 -7.66 -23.15
C LYS A 169 -1.30 -8.22 -21.79
N VAL A 170 -2.27 -8.53 -20.93
CA VAL A 170 -2.02 -9.19 -19.65
C VAL A 170 -1.33 -10.54 -19.86
N LYS A 171 -1.87 -11.39 -20.74
CA LYS A 171 -1.28 -12.70 -21.09
C LYS A 171 0.11 -12.63 -21.72
N SER A 172 0.46 -11.52 -22.35
CA SER A 172 1.80 -11.32 -22.92
C SER A 172 2.86 -10.92 -21.87
N ILE A 173 2.42 -10.36 -20.74
CA ILE A 173 3.29 -9.89 -19.67
C ILE A 173 3.46 -10.97 -18.58
N VAL A 174 2.38 -11.70 -18.32
CA VAL A 174 2.33 -12.79 -17.33
C VAL A 174 2.07 -14.09 -18.08
N PRO A 175 3.12 -14.84 -18.41
CA PRO A 175 3.01 -16.10 -19.15
C PRO A 175 2.45 -17.25 -18.30
#